data_398b258135b060be4f80e6c4718076e6
#
_entry.id   398b258135b060be4f80e6c4718076e6
#
_cell.length_a   1.000
_cell.length_b   1.000
_cell.length_c   1.000
_cell.angle_alpha   90.00
_cell.angle_beta   90.00
_cell.angle_gamma   90.00
#
_symmetry.space_group_name_H-M   'P 1'
#
loop_
_entity.id
_entity.type
_entity.pdbx_description
1 polymer ?
#
loop_
_entity_poly.entity_id
_entity_poly.type
_entity_poly.pdbx_seq_one_letter_code
_entity_poly.pdbx_strand_id
1 'polypeptide(L)' 'IEIKKYKGRWGSCFYQDNKVTFNLSLIHLPKDLIDYVIVHELAHFLQANHSHLFYQEIEKRMPDYKQRQKRLKEIHI' A
#
# COMPACT_ATOMS: atom_id res chain seq x y z
N ILE A 1 -3.20 3.47 -13.31
CA ILE A 1 -2.05 3.48 -12.39
C ILE A 1 -1.07 4.56 -12.82
N GLU A 2 -0.69 5.40 -11.87
CA GLU A 2 0.31 6.43 -12.10
C GLU A 2 1.48 6.24 -11.15
N ILE A 3 2.69 6.59 -11.60
CA ILE A 3 3.88 6.59 -10.78
C ILE A 3 4.42 8.01 -10.78
N LYS A 4 4.57 8.58 -9.56
CA LYS A 4 4.98 9.97 -9.40
C LYS A 4 6.03 10.10 -8.31
N LYS A 5 6.80 11.19 -8.36
CA LYS A 5 7.65 11.59 -7.25
C LYS A 5 6.83 12.49 -6.32
N TYR A 6 6.72 12.10 -5.06
CA TYR A 6 6.13 12.96 -4.04
C TYR A 6 6.63 12.52 -2.66
N LYS A 7 6.36 13.37 -1.66
CA LYS A 7 6.82 13.12 -0.29
C LYS A 7 5.65 12.73 0.60
N GLY A 8 5.96 12.04 1.68
CA GLY A 8 5.03 11.82 2.76
C GLY A 8 4.21 10.54 2.67
N ARG A 9 4.20 9.84 1.54
CA ARG A 9 3.48 8.57 1.43
C ARG A 9 4.04 7.72 0.29
N TRP A 10 3.81 6.42 0.40
CA TRP A 10 4.27 5.47 -0.61
C TRP A 10 3.28 5.27 -1.74
N GLY A 11 2.01 5.58 -1.51
CA GLY A 11 0.98 5.46 -2.53
C GLY A 11 -0.32 6.10 -2.10
N SER A 12 -1.27 6.19 -3.01
CA SER A 12 -2.61 6.72 -2.74
C SER A 12 -3.62 6.01 -3.63
N CYS A 13 -4.81 5.79 -3.10
CA CYS A 13 -5.90 5.22 -3.87
C CYS A 13 -7.06 6.21 -3.92
N PHE A 14 -7.48 6.54 -5.13
CA PHE A 14 -8.64 7.39 -5.41
C PHE A 14 -9.73 6.48 -5.95
N TYR A 15 -10.33 5.67 -5.05
CA TYR A 15 -11.22 4.60 -5.46
C TYR A 15 -12.45 5.08 -6.22
N GLN A 16 -12.91 6.30 -5.95
CA GLN A 16 -14.06 6.87 -6.66
C GLN A 16 -13.73 7.18 -8.12
N ASP A 17 -12.47 7.43 -8.41
CA ASP A 17 -11.98 7.74 -9.76
C ASP A 17 -11.30 6.56 -10.42
N ASN A 18 -11.37 5.36 -9.83
CA ASN A 18 -10.68 4.17 -10.31
C ASN A 18 -9.19 4.42 -10.56
N LYS A 19 -8.56 5.19 -9.67
CA LYS A 19 -7.18 5.63 -9.85
C LYS A 19 -6.34 5.25 -8.64
N VAL A 20 -5.13 4.78 -8.90
CA VAL A 20 -4.14 4.53 -7.85
C VAL A 20 -2.81 5.11 -8.31
N THR A 21 -2.09 5.75 -7.37
CA THR A 21 -0.78 6.31 -7.64
C THR A 21 0.24 5.67 -6.70
N PHE A 22 1.46 5.49 -7.19
CA PHE A 22 2.56 4.97 -6.40
C PHE A 22 3.75 5.92 -6.46
N ASN A 23 4.46 6.03 -5.35
CA ASN A 23 5.65 6.86 -5.28
C ASN A 23 6.80 6.16 -5.98
N LEU A 24 7.50 6.89 -6.85
CA LEU A 24 8.66 6.35 -7.54
C LEU A 24 9.72 5.82 -6.57
N SER A 25 9.80 6.39 -5.36
CA SER A 25 10.74 5.94 -4.33
C SER A 25 10.54 4.50 -3.90
N LEU A 26 9.42 3.87 -4.27
CA LEU A 26 9.20 2.44 -4.01
C LEU A 26 10.31 1.57 -4.56
N ILE A 27 10.96 2.00 -5.64
CA ILE A 27 12.05 1.22 -6.24
C ILE A 27 13.22 0.97 -5.29
N HIS A 28 13.32 1.76 -4.21
CA HIS A 28 14.38 1.62 -3.20
C HIS A 28 14.01 0.66 -2.08
N LEU A 29 12.78 0.15 -2.06
CA LEU A 29 12.33 -0.77 -1.03
C LEU A 29 12.63 -2.23 -1.40
N PRO A 30 12.79 -3.11 -0.41
CA PRO A 30 12.79 -4.53 -0.68
C PRO A 30 11.49 -4.94 -1.36
N LYS A 31 11.55 -5.95 -2.21
CA LYS A 31 10.40 -6.38 -3.01
C LYS A 31 9.17 -6.70 -2.16
N ASP A 32 9.36 -7.35 -1.01
CA ASP A 32 8.24 -7.74 -0.15
C ASP A 32 7.52 -6.52 0.42
N LEU A 33 8.21 -5.40 0.62
CA LEU A 33 7.58 -4.16 1.06
C LEU A 33 6.89 -3.44 -0.09
N ILE A 34 7.45 -3.52 -1.30
CA ILE A 34 6.77 -3.01 -2.49
C ILE A 34 5.44 -3.74 -2.68
N ASP A 35 5.47 -5.06 -2.56
CA ASP A 35 4.27 -5.88 -2.68
C ASP A 35 3.22 -5.47 -1.65
N TYR A 36 3.65 -5.20 -0.41
CA TYR A 36 2.73 -4.76 0.64
C TYR A 36 2.05 -3.44 0.28
N VAL A 37 2.81 -2.45 -0.20
CA VAL A 37 2.24 -1.16 -0.58
C VAL A 37 1.22 -1.33 -1.70
N ILE A 38 1.54 -2.14 -2.70
CA ILE A 38 0.63 -2.40 -3.81
C ILE A 38 -0.67 -3.03 -3.31
N VAL A 39 -0.58 -4.06 -2.49
CA VAL A 39 -1.76 -4.74 -1.94
C VAL A 39 -2.57 -3.77 -1.08
N HIS A 40 -1.90 -2.96 -0.26
CA HIS A 40 -2.55 -1.99 0.60
C HIS A 40 -3.41 -1.01 -0.21
N GLU A 41 -2.83 -0.41 -1.25
CA GLU A 41 -3.56 0.58 -2.05
C GLU A 41 -4.68 -0.06 -2.86
N LEU A 42 -4.44 -1.24 -3.43
CA LEU A 42 -5.48 -1.92 -4.20
C LEU A 42 -6.63 -2.41 -3.32
N ALA A 43 -6.36 -2.73 -2.05
CA ALA A 43 -7.42 -3.13 -1.13
C ALA A 43 -8.44 -2.01 -0.89
N HIS A 44 -8.06 -0.75 -1.08
CA HIS A 44 -8.99 0.37 -0.97
C HIS A 44 -10.10 0.35 -2.02
N PHE A 45 -9.93 -0.37 -3.11
CA PHE A 45 -11.02 -0.56 -4.07
C PHE A 45 -12.11 -1.49 -3.52
N LEU A 46 -11.77 -2.31 -2.53
CA LEU A 46 -12.72 -3.20 -1.87
C LEU A 46 -13.27 -2.60 -0.57
N GLN A 47 -12.42 -1.89 0.16
CA GLN A 47 -12.78 -1.29 1.45
C GLN A 47 -12.09 0.08 1.56
N ALA A 48 -12.89 1.14 1.53
CA ALA A 48 -12.35 2.51 1.53
C ALA A 48 -11.63 2.87 2.83
N ASN A 49 -12.12 2.38 3.97
CA ASN A 49 -11.59 2.71 5.29
C ASN A 49 -10.64 1.62 5.79
N HIS A 50 -9.68 2.02 6.63
CA HIS A 50 -8.76 1.09 7.28
C HIS A 50 -9.45 0.36 8.44
N SER A 51 -10.60 -0.26 8.17
CA SER A 51 -11.34 -1.06 9.15
C SER A 51 -10.75 -2.47 9.22
N HIS A 52 -11.29 -3.31 10.15
CA HIS A 52 -10.83 -4.70 10.18
C HIS A 52 -11.19 -5.45 8.90
N LEU A 53 -12.23 -5.05 8.18
CA LEU A 53 -12.58 -5.65 6.89
C LEU A 53 -11.51 -5.36 5.85
N PHE A 54 -10.95 -4.15 5.86
CA PHE A 54 -9.84 -3.79 4.99
C PHE A 54 -8.62 -4.70 5.25
N TYR A 55 -8.26 -4.86 6.52
CA TYR A 55 -7.12 -5.69 6.88
C TYR A 55 -7.38 -7.17 6.65
N GLN A 56 -8.63 -7.64 6.75
CA GLN A 56 -8.97 -9.01 6.35
C GLN A 56 -8.71 -9.24 4.88
N GLU A 57 -9.02 -8.27 4.03
CA GLU A 57 -8.74 -8.38 2.59
C GLU A 57 -7.24 -8.46 2.31
N ILE A 58 -6.44 -7.70 3.06
CA ILE A 58 -4.98 -7.78 2.93
C ILE A 58 -4.49 -9.14 3.41
N GLU A 59 -4.97 -9.62 4.57
CA GLU A 59 -4.53 -10.87 5.17
C GLU A 59 -4.79 -12.07 4.27
N LYS A 60 -5.90 -12.09 3.55
CA LYS A 60 -6.21 -13.16 2.61
C LYS A 60 -5.14 -13.34 1.55
N ARG A 61 -4.53 -12.23 1.13
CA ARG A 61 -3.53 -12.22 0.06
C ARG A 61 -2.11 -12.24 0.61
N MET A 62 -1.93 -11.77 1.83
CA MET A 62 -0.62 -11.54 2.42
C MET A 62 -0.70 -11.80 3.93
N PRO A 63 -0.66 -13.08 4.35
CA PRO A 63 -0.83 -13.42 5.76
C PRO A 63 0.17 -12.77 6.71
N ASP A 64 1.36 -12.43 6.22
CA ASP A 64 2.41 -11.78 7.00
C ASP A 64 2.39 -10.25 6.91
N TYR A 65 1.24 -9.66 6.57
CA TYR A 65 1.15 -8.23 6.32
C TYR A 65 1.56 -7.37 7.53
N LYS A 66 1.29 -7.84 8.75
CA LYS A 66 1.64 -7.06 9.95
C LYS A 66 3.14 -6.87 10.09
N GLN A 67 3.91 -7.90 9.77
CA GLN A 67 5.36 -7.84 9.79
C GLN A 67 5.89 -6.86 8.74
N ARG A 68 5.31 -6.92 7.54
CA ARG A 68 5.71 -6.01 6.46
C ARG A 68 5.33 -4.57 6.80
N GLN A 69 4.14 -4.36 7.37
CA GLN A 69 3.69 -3.04 7.79
C GLN A 69 4.64 -2.44 8.84
N LYS A 70 5.04 -3.24 9.81
CA LYS A 70 5.95 -2.80 10.84
C LYS A 70 7.30 -2.38 10.26
N ARG A 71 7.85 -3.18 9.37
CA ARG A 71 9.14 -2.88 8.72
C ARG A 71 9.04 -1.60 7.90
N LEU A 72 7.93 -1.40 7.20
CA LEU A 72 7.73 -0.21 6.38
C LEU A 72 7.69 1.06 7.23
N LYS A 73 7.07 1.00 8.41
CA LYS A 73 6.99 2.14 9.32
C LYS A 73 8.35 2.60 9.82
N GLU A 74 9.35 1.74 9.79
CA GLU A 74 10.70 2.05 10.22
C GLU A 74 11.51 2.75 9.13
N ILE A 75 10.96 2.83 7.91
CA ILE A 75 11.60 3.47 6.77
C ILE A 75 10.93 4.81 6.53
N HIS A 76 11.73 5.87 6.48
CA HIS A 76 11.23 7.22 6.21
C HIS A 76 11.35 7.54 4.72
N ILE A 77 10.32 8.18 4.21
CA ILE A 77 10.26 8.56 2.82
C ILE A 77 10.77 10.00 2.63
#